data_c8b79f3c9612f0559053b41598866cd8
#
_entry.id   c8b79f3c9612f0559053b41598866cd8
#
_cell.length_a   1.000
_cell.length_b   1.000
_cell.length_c   1.000
_cell.angle_alpha   90.00
_cell.angle_beta   90.00
_cell.angle_gamma   90.00
#
_symmetry.space_group_name_H-M   'P 1'
#
loop_
_entity.id
_entity.type
_entity.pdbx_description
1 polymer ?
#
loop_
_entity_poly.entity_id
_entity_poly.type
_entity_poly.pdbx_seq_one_letter_code
_entity_poly.pdbx_strand_id
1 'polypeptide(L)'
;YGGGAGMVLSIEPMARCIRSLSEKTTYDEVIYMTPDGKRLDQGICNQLSLKGNLLIICGHYKGIDQRIRDLFVTMEISIGDYVLSGGELAAAVLVDSVCRLIPGVMNDETSALTDTFQDGLLSPPVYTRPEDFEGHKVPEILTSGNLKKIEQWRQDQAYERTRERRPDLLDD
;
A
#
# COMPACT_ATOMS: atom_id res chain seq x y z
N TYR A 1 2.42 21.93 -25.36
CA TYR A 1 1.30 22.46 -26.14
C TYR A 1 0.18 22.96 -25.24
N GLY A 2 -0.60 23.89 -25.70
CA GLY A 2 -1.74 24.43 -24.95
C GLY A 2 -1.41 25.57 -23.96
N GLY A 3 -0.16 25.78 -23.65
CA GLY A 3 0.30 26.80 -22.69
C GLY A 3 -0.06 26.51 -21.24
N GLY A 4 0.35 27.37 -20.33
CA GLY A 4 0.10 27.27 -18.89
C GLY A 4 1.38 27.36 -18.05
N ALA A 5 1.23 27.58 -16.74
CA ALA A 5 2.36 27.63 -15.83
C ALA A 5 2.87 26.23 -15.48
N GLY A 6 4.19 26.09 -15.44
CA GLY A 6 4.89 24.87 -15.04
C GLY A 6 5.45 24.05 -16.19
N MET A 7 6.20 23.01 -15.86
CA MET A 7 6.84 22.10 -16.82
C MET A 7 6.10 20.77 -16.88
N VAL A 8 6.31 20.03 -17.96
CA VAL A 8 5.83 18.64 -18.14
C VAL A 8 7.03 17.83 -18.59
N LEU A 9 7.20 16.62 -18.07
CA LEU A 9 8.25 15.71 -18.51
C LEU A 9 8.00 15.27 -19.96
N SER A 10 8.99 15.49 -20.81
CA SER A 10 8.88 15.30 -22.26
C SER A 10 8.86 13.83 -22.64
N ILE A 11 8.12 13.51 -23.69
CA ILE A 11 7.92 12.15 -24.19
C ILE A 11 9.23 11.46 -24.62
N GLU A 12 10.09 12.11 -25.39
CA GLU A 12 11.25 11.44 -26.00
C GLU A 12 12.27 10.91 -24.98
N PRO A 13 12.71 11.68 -23.94
CA PRO A 13 13.63 11.17 -22.94
C PRO A 13 13.01 10.00 -22.14
N MET A 14 11.73 10.12 -21.77
CA MET A 14 11.05 9.09 -21.01
C MET A 14 10.85 7.81 -21.82
N ALA A 15 10.39 7.92 -23.05
CA ALA A 15 10.22 6.77 -23.96
C ALA A 15 11.54 6.03 -24.20
N ARG A 16 12.64 6.77 -24.42
CA ARG A 16 13.98 6.17 -24.57
C ARG A 16 14.41 5.43 -23.31
N CYS A 17 14.20 6.01 -22.13
CA CYS A 17 14.52 5.38 -20.85
C CYS A 17 13.73 4.08 -20.66
N ILE A 18 12.40 4.12 -20.82
CA ILE A 18 11.54 2.94 -20.66
C ILE A 18 11.95 1.82 -21.64
N ARG A 19 12.16 2.15 -22.92
CA ARG A 19 12.59 1.17 -23.92
C ARG A 19 13.93 0.55 -23.59
N SER A 20 14.93 1.36 -23.21
CA SER A 20 16.25 0.88 -22.81
C SER A 20 16.22 -0.06 -21.59
N LEU A 21 15.29 0.16 -20.67
CA LEU A 21 15.07 -0.73 -19.52
C LEU A 21 14.37 -2.03 -19.98
N SER A 22 13.37 -1.91 -20.86
CA SER A 22 12.62 -3.06 -21.38
C SER A 22 13.43 -3.96 -22.31
N GLU A 23 14.52 -3.48 -22.89
CA GLU A 23 15.48 -4.29 -23.62
C GLU A 23 16.30 -5.22 -22.70
N LYS A 24 16.44 -4.86 -21.43
CA LYS A 24 17.25 -5.60 -20.44
C LYS A 24 16.44 -6.62 -19.66
N THR A 25 15.16 -6.33 -19.41
CA THR A 25 14.26 -7.19 -18.64
C THR A 25 12.82 -6.95 -19.03
N THR A 26 11.97 -7.97 -18.84
CA THR A 26 10.52 -7.84 -18.98
C THR A 26 9.93 -7.37 -17.67
N TYR A 27 9.05 -6.38 -17.72
CA TYR A 27 8.29 -5.89 -16.58
C TYR A 27 6.86 -6.45 -16.64
N ASP A 28 6.39 -6.96 -15.51
CA ASP A 28 5.02 -7.44 -15.37
C ASP A 28 4.03 -6.27 -15.30
N GLU A 29 4.47 -5.15 -14.70
CA GLU A 29 3.72 -3.90 -14.66
C GLU A 29 4.65 -2.71 -14.83
N VAL A 30 4.16 -1.69 -15.53
CA VAL A 30 4.75 -0.35 -15.61
C VAL A 30 3.80 0.60 -14.88
N ILE A 31 4.17 1.00 -13.69
CA ILE A 31 3.31 1.73 -12.75
C ILE A 31 3.66 3.22 -12.77
N TYR A 32 2.68 4.07 -13.00
CA TYR A 32 2.85 5.52 -12.85
C TYR A 32 2.21 5.99 -11.53
N MET A 33 3.04 6.64 -10.68
CA MET A 33 2.57 7.25 -9.44
C MET A 33 1.94 8.62 -9.74
N THR A 34 0.63 8.72 -9.56
CA THR A 34 -0.13 9.93 -9.94
C THR A 34 -1.36 10.12 -9.04
N PRO A 35 -1.73 11.36 -8.67
CA PRO A 35 -2.90 11.61 -7.82
C PRO A 35 -4.24 11.16 -8.43
N ASP A 36 -4.34 11.11 -9.75
CA ASP A 36 -5.53 10.70 -10.50
C ASP A 36 -5.60 9.19 -10.79
N GLY A 37 -4.63 8.41 -10.30
CA GLY A 37 -4.61 6.96 -10.41
C GLY A 37 -5.58 6.26 -9.45
N LYS A 38 -5.70 4.93 -9.60
CA LYS A 38 -6.45 4.08 -8.66
C LYS A 38 -5.83 4.18 -7.27
N ARG A 39 -6.67 4.36 -6.24
CA ARG A 39 -6.18 4.42 -4.86
C ARG A 39 -5.54 3.10 -4.45
N LEU A 40 -4.33 3.17 -3.91
CA LEU A 40 -3.60 2.04 -3.35
C LEU A 40 -4.36 1.47 -2.14
N ASP A 41 -4.56 0.18 -2.15
CA ASP A 41 -5.13 -0.61 -1.06
C ASP A 41 -4.32 -1.89 -0.84
N GLN A 42 -4.66 -2.65 0.21
CA GLN A 42 -3.97 -3.90 0.53
C GLN A 42 -4.13 -4.96 -0.58
N GLY A 43 -5.28 -4.99 -1.25
CA GLY A 43 -5.54 -5.91 -2.37
C GLY A 43 -4.59 -5.68 -3.55
N ILE A 44 -4.35 -4.42 -3.90
CA ILE A 44 -3.36 -4.05 -4.93
C ILE A 44 -1.95 -4.44 -4.49
N CYS A 45 -1.57 -4.17 -3.23
CA CYS A 45 -0.26 -4.58 -2.71
C CYS A 45 -0.07 -6.09 -2.78
N ASN A 46 -1.08 -6.88 -2.40
CA ASN A 46 -1.06 -8.34 -2.48
C ASN A 46 -0.88 -8.82 -3.93
N GLN A 47 -1.58 -8.22 -4.89
CA GLN A 47 -1.42 -8.56 -6.32
C GLN A 47 -0.02 -8.24 -6.83
N LEU A 48 0.52 -7.07 -6.48
CA LEU A 48 1.84 -6.64 -6.92
C LEU A 48 2.97 -7.44 -6.27
N SER A 49 2.81 -7.93 -5.04
CA SER A 49 3.80 -8.77 -4.37
C SER A 49 4.05 -10.12 -5.04
N LEU A 50 3.11 -10.56 -5.89
CA LEU A 50 3.23 -11.80 -6.67
C LEU A 50 3.93 -11.60 -8.03
N LYS A 51 4.25 -10.36 -8.41
CA LYS A 51 4.90 -10.02 -9.67
C LYS A 51 6.41 -10.16 -9.57
N GLY A 52 7.06 -10.52 -10.67
CA GLY A 52 8.52 -10.69 -10.73
C GLY A 52 9.26 -9.36 -10.86
N ASN A 53 8.77 -8.47 -11.73
CA ASN A 53 9.45 -7.20 -12.01
C ASN A 53 8.44 -6.06 -12.18
N LEU A 54 8.67 -4.96 -11.46
CA LEU A 54 7.88 -3.74 -11.57
C LEU A 54 8.76 -2.57 -12.02
N LEU A 55 8.29 -1.80 -12.98
CA LEU A 55 8.88 -0.51 -13.35
C LEU A 55 8.00 0.61 -12.80
N ILE A 56 8.54 1.44 -11.92
CA ILE A 56 7.79 2.52 -11.28
C ILE A 56 8.25 3.86 -11.85
N ILE A 57 7.32 4.62 -12.40
CA ILE A 57 7.53 5.96 -12.96
C ILE A 57 7.14 6.99 -11.90
N CYS A 58 8.11 7.82 -11.51
CA CYS A 58 7.93 8.96 -10.62
C CYS A 58 7.89 10.24 -11.45
N GLY A 59 6.73 10.89 -11.49
CA GLY A 59 6.57 12.18 -12.16
C GLY A 59 6.96 13.35 -11.28
N HIS A 60 7.25 14.47 -11.94
CA HIS A 60 7.49 15.78 -11.33
C HIS A 60 6.70 16.86 -12.02
N TYR A 61 6.70 18.07 -11.45
CA TYR A 61 6.08 19.27 -12.01
C TYR A 61 4.57 19.12 -12.23
N LYS A 62 4.10 19.29 -13.48
CA LYS A 62 2.69 19.13 -13.88
C LYS A 62 2.36 17.72 -14.38
N GLY A 63 3.32 16.79 -14.27
CA GLY A 63 3.17 15.42 -14.70
C GLY A 63 4.04 15.05 -15.91
N ILE A 64 3.62 14.06 -16.65
CA ILE A 64 4.30 13.48 -17.79
C ILE A 64 3.46 13.66 -19.06
N ASP A 65 4.08 13.59 -20.23
CA ASP A 65 3.36 13.59 -21.50
C ASP A 65 2.34 12.45 -21.55
N GLN A 66 1.09 12.75 -21.93
CA GLN A 66 -0.01 11.78 -21.94
C GLN A 66 0.31 10.54 -22.77
N ARG A 67 1.06 10.67 -23.86
CA ARG A 67 1.45 9.53 -24.69
C ARG A 67 2.37 8.53 -24.00
N ILE A 68 3.08 8.92 -22.92
CA ILE A 68 3.81 7.97 -22.06
C ILE A 68 2.80 7.11 -21.29
N ARG A 69 1.74 7.71 -20.76
CA ARG A 69 0.67 6.97 -20.09
C ARG A 69 0.00 5.99 -21.06
N ASP A 70 -0.36 6.47 -22.25
CA ASP A 70 -1.10 5.67 -23.24
C ASP A 70 -0.29 4.51 -23.83
N LEU A 71 1.03 4.68 -24.00
CA LEU A 71 1.89 3.74 -24.71
C LEU A 71 2.62 2.75 -23.81
N PHE A 72 2.93 3.12 -22.58
CA PHE A 72 3.85 2.34 -21.74
C PHE A 72 3.28 1.99 -20.36
N VAL A 73 2.38 2.79 -19.82
CA VAL A 73 1.86 2.57 -18.45
C VAL A 73 0.78 1.50 -18.48
N THR A 74 0.90 0.51 -17.60
CA THR A 74 -0.10 -0.55 -17.45
C THR A 74 -1.00 -0.32 -16.24
N MET A 75 -0.50 0.46 -15.24
CA MET A 75 -1.23 0.76 -14.02
C MET A 75 -0.89 2.15 -13.52
N GLU A 76 -1.90 2.88 -13.07
CA GLU A 76 -1.76 4.20 -12.44
C GLU A 76 -2.23 4.13 -11.01
N ILE A 77 -1.36 4.55 -10.07
CA ILE A 77 -1.60 4.40 -8.63
C ILE A 77 -1.51 5.76 -7.93
N SER A 78 -2.52 6.03 -7.12
CA SER A 78 -2.57 7.14 -6.14
C SER A 78 -2.41 6.61 -4.73
N ILE A 79 -1.65 7.30 -3.87
CA ILE A 79 -1.59 7.01 -2.43
C ILE A 79 -2.58 7.84 -1.60
N GLY A 80 -3.43 8.64 -2.23
CA GLY A 80 -4.46 9.46 -1.58
C GLY A 80 -4.78 10.73 -2.34
N ASP A 81 -5.83 11.41 -1.91
CA ASP A 81 -6.40 12.59 -2.55
C ASP A 81 -5.63 13.87 -2.13
N TYR A 82 -4.34 13.90 -2.39
CA TYR A 82 -3.45 15.04 -2.15
C TYR A 82 -2.29 15.01 -3.15
N VAL A 83 -1.62 16.16 -3.31
CA VAL A 83 -0.54 16.34 -4.28
C VAL A 83 0.81 16.47 -3.57
N LEU A 84 1.80 15.71 -4.03
CA LEU A 84 3.20 15.82 -3.63
C LEU A 84 4.01 16.58 -4.68
N SER A 85 5.22 17.00 -4.32
CA SER A 85 6.14 17.68 -5.25
C SER A 85 6.74 16.75 -6.32
N GLY A 86 6.74 15.44 -6.06
CA GLY A 86 7.22 14.38 -6.96
C GLY A 86 6.66 13.02 -6.58
N GLY A 87 6.81 12.04 -7.45
CA GLY A 87 6.29 10.68 -7.27
C GLY A 87 7.14 9.77 -6.39
N GLU A 88 8.34 10.18 -5.98
CA GLU A 88 9.31 9.31 -5.28
C GLU A 88 8.81 8.86 -3.91
N LEU A 89 8.20 9.74 -3.13
CA LEU A 89 7.63 9.37 -1.82
C LEU A 89 6.45 8.43 -1.99
N ALA A 90 5.62 8.65 -3.00
CA ALA A 90 4.53 7.73 -3.33
C ALA A 90 5.06 6.35 -3.76
N ALA A 91 6.13 6.33 -4.58
CA ALA A 91 6.80 5.09 -4.95
C ALA A 91 7.42 4.39 -3.73
N ALA A 92 8.01 5.12 -2.78
CA ALA A 92 8.54 4.55 -1.56
C ALA A 92 7.45 3.88 -0.71
N VAL A 93 6.27 4.51 -0.58
CA VAL A 93 5.10 3.91 0.09
C VAL A 93 4.67 2.63 -0.62
N LEU A 94 4.57 2.63 -1.94
CA LEU A 94 4.22 1.45 -2.73
C LEU A 94 5.25 0.33 -2.52
N VAL A 95 6.55 0.63 -2.63
CA VAL A 95 7.64 -0.35 -2.47
C VAL A 95 7.60 -0.96 -1.07
N ASP A 96 7.49 -0.16 0.00
CA ASP A 96 7.41 -0.66 1.36
C ASP A 96 6.19 -1.56 1.56
N SER A 97 5.02 -1.11 1.09
CA SER A 97 3.76 -1.86 1.22
C SER A 97 3.77 -3.20 0.48
N VAL A 98 4.47 -3.28 -0.66
CA VAL A 98 4.60 -4.51 -1.48
C VAL A 98 5.71 -5.42 -0.94
N CYS A 99 6.89 -4.86 -0.66
CA CYS A 99 8.06 -5.67 -0.29
C CYS A 99 7.88 -6.40 1.03
N ARG A 100 7.17 -5.81 2.01
CA ARG A 100 6.88 -6.48 3.29
C ARG A 100 6.02 -7.75 3.17
N LEU A 101 5.33 -7.93 2.03
CA LEU A 101 4.50 -9.11 1.72
C LEU A 101 5.31 -10.23 1.05
N ILE A 102 6.54 -9.96 0.62
CA ILE A 102 7.39 -10.95 -0.03
C ILE A 102 8.01 -11.86 1.05
N PRO A 103 7.88 -13.21 0.90
CA PRO A 103 8.48 -14.16 1.85
C PRO A 103 9.98 -13.89 2.07
N GLY A 104 10.41 -13.94 3.33
CA GLY A 104 11.80 -13.73 3.71
C GLY A 104 12.24 -12.26 3.83
N VAL A 105 11.40 -11.29 3.49
CA VAL A 105 11.69 -9.85 3.71
C VAL A 105 11.43 -9.46 5.17
N MET A 106 10.36 -9.98 5.76
CA MET A 106 10.07 -9.80 7.19
C MET A 106 10.59 -11.02 7.98
N ASN A 107 11.08 -10.78 9.21
CA ASN A 107 11.58 -11.87 10.08
C ASN A 107 10.48 -12.85 10.50
N ASP A 108 9.23 -12.42 10.56
CA ASP A 108 8.06 -13.25 10.85
C ASP A 108 7.08 -13.16 9.68
N GLU A 109 7.03 -14.21 8.87
CA GLU A 109 6.17 -14.30 7.69
C GLU A 109 4.67 -14.28 8.07
N THR A 110 4.32 -14.73 9.27
CA THR A 110 2.93 -14.74 9.74
C THR A 110 2.45 -13.35 10.15
N SER A 111 3.37 -12.43 10.49
CA SER A 111 3.03 -11.06 10.88
C SER A 111 2.30 -10.32 9.76
N ALA A 112 2.79 -10.43 8.52
CA ALA A 112 2.17 -9.77 7.38
C ALA A 112 0.76 -10.29 7.06
N LEU A 113 0.49 -11.58 7.37
CA LEU A 113 -0.81 -12.21 7.12
C LEU A 113 -1.87 -11.84 8.16
N THR A 114 -1.46 -11.37 9.33
CA THR A 114 -2.37 -10.98 10.44
C THR A 114 -2.51 -9.47 10.61
N ASP A 115 -1.93 -8.70 9.70
CA ASP A 115 -2.02 -7.24 9.72
C ASP A 115 -3.42 -6.74 9.32
N THR A 116 -3.67 -5.49 9.68
CA THR A 116 -4.86 -4.74 9.28
C THR A 116 -5.10 -4.84 7.76
N PHE A 117 -6.34 -5.04 7.35
CA PHE A 117 -6.83 -5.15 5.97
C PHE A 117 -6.54 -6.46 5.23
N GLN A 118 -5.83 -7.42 5.80
CA GLN A 118 -5.58 -8.69 5.12
C GLN A 118 -6.86 -9.56 4.99
N ASP A 119 -7.70 -9.51 6.01
CA ASP A 119 -9.01 -10.18 6.06
C ASP A 119 -10.20 -9.19 5.95
N GLY A 120 -9.93 -7.95 5.50
CA GLY A 120 -10.94 -6.89 5.41
C GLY A 120 -11.24 -6.20 6.74
N LEU A 121 -10.58 -6.60 7.84
CA LEU A 121 -10.81 -6.01 9.16
C LEU A 121 -9.63 -5.16 9.63
N LEU A 122 -9.90 -4.29 10.59
CA LEU A 122 -8.86 -3.63 11.38
C LEU A 122 -8.33 -4.58 12.46
N SER A 123 -7.02 -4.55 12.71
CA SER A 123 -6.41 -5.34 13.78
C SER A 123 -7.00 -5.01 15.16
N PRO A 124 -7.15 -6.01 16.05
CA PRO A 124 -7.62 -5.80 17.40
C PRO A 124 -6.64 -4.94 18.22
N PRO A 125 -7.07 -4.38 19.36
CA PRO A 125 -6.17 -3.63 20.24
C PRO A 125 -5.09 -4.55 20.80
N VAL A 126 -3.87 -4.02 20.89
CA VAL A 126 -2.71 -4.71 21.46
C VAL A 126 -2.31 -4.06 22.78
N TYR A 127 -1.79 -4.86 23.70
CA TYR A 127 -1.38 -4.43 25.04
C TYR A 127 0.04 -4.91 25.33
N THR A 128 0.78 -4.08 26.06
CA THR A 128 2.13 -4.37 26.54
C THR A 128 2.17 -4.38 28.06
N ARG A 129 3.28 -4.78 28.67
CA ARG A 129 3.52 -4.62 30.12
C ARG A 129 3.75 -3.15 30.45
N PRO A 130 3.37 -2.71 31.67
CA PRO A 130 2.76 -3.46 32.78
C PRO A 130 1.27 -3.77 32.52
N GLU A 131 0.71 -4.73 33.29
CA GLU A 131 -0.71 -5.12 33.22
C GLU A 131 -1.66 -4.01 33.70
N ASP A 132 -1.21 -3.20 34.65
CA ASP A 132 -1.91 -1.99 35.13
C ASP A 132 -0.99 -0.79 34.91
N PHE A 133 -1.46 0.19 34.15
CA PHE A 133 -0.80 1.46 33.95
C PHE A 133 -1.74 2.61 34.34
N GLU A 134 -1.46 3.25 35.46
CA GLU A 134 -2.25 4.38 36.00
C GLU A 134 -3.75 4.08 36.13
N GLY A 135 -4.10 2.85 36.53
CA GLY A 135 -5.48 2.39 36.67
C GLY A 135 -6.12 1.84 35.37
N HIS A 136 -5.41 1.93 34.24
CA HIS A 136 -5.82 1.34 32.98
C HIS A 136 -5.28 -0.10 32.86
N LYS A 137 -6.17 -1.08 33.01
CA LYS A 137 -5.78 -2.49 33.03
C LYS A 137 -5.86 -3.16 31.67
N VAL A 138 -4.96 -4.11 31.43
CA VAL A 138 -5.09 -5.08 30.34
C VAL A 138 -6.35 -5.91 30.57
N PRO A 139 -7.16 -6.20 29.52
CA PRO A 139 -8.31 -7.10 29.67
C PRO A 139 -7.92 -8.46 30.23
N GLU A 140 -8.61 -8.93 31.28
CA GLU A 140 -8.31 -10.18 31.99
C GLU A 140 -8.29 -11.41 31.06
N ILE A 141 -9.08 -11.39 29.99
CA ILE A 141 -9.11 -12.45 29.00
C ILE A 141 -7.74 -12.68 28.35
N LEU A 142 -6.95 -11.61 28.13
CA LEU A 142 -5.63 -11.68 27.50
C LEU A 142 -4.56 -12.29 28.42
N THR A 143 -4.78 -12.26 29.74
CA THR A 143 -3.89 -12.85 30.76
C THR A 143 -4.36 -14.25 31.21
N SER A 144 -5.53 -14.71 30.73
CA SER A 144 -6.17 -15.96 31.18
C SER A 144 -5.44 -17.25 30.74
N GLY A 145 -4.56 -17.20 29.74
CA GLY A 145 -3.92 -18.36 29.13
C GLY A 145 -4.85 -19.22 28.27
N ASN A 146 -6.12 -18.88 28.13
CA ASN A 146 -7.08 -19.61 27.32
C ASN A 146 -7.04 -19.13 25.84
N LEU A 147 -6.21 -19.78 25.02
CA LEU A 147 -5.96 -19.38 23.63
C LEU A 147 -7.24 -19.24 22.80
N LYS A 148 -8.22 -20.15 22.97
CA LYS A 148 -9.49 -20.08 22.21
C LYS A 148 -10.31 -18.84 22.56
N LYS A 149 -10.39 -18.51 23.85
CA LYS A 149 -11.12 -17.31 24.29
C LYS A 149 -10.39 -16.03 23.92
N ILE A 150 -9.06 -16.05 23.95
CA ILE A 150 -8.23 -14.91 23.50
C ILE A 150 -8.46 -14.66 22.02
N GLU A 151 -8.46 -15.72 21.20
CA GLU A 151 -8.68 -15.59 19.76
C GLU A 151 -10.08 -15.06 19.44
N GLN A 152 -11.12 -15.62 20.10
CA GLN A 152 -12.48 -15.11 19.93
C GLN A 152 -12.59 -13.62 20.32
N TRP A 153 -11.99 -13.24 21.45
CA TRP A 153 -11.97 -11.84 21.88
C TRP A 153 -11.27 -10.93 20.85
N ARG A 154 -10.17 -11.39 20.25
CA ARG A 154 -9.47 -10.63 19.19
C ARG A 154 -10.35 -10.41 17.97
N GLN A 155 -11.04 -11.45 17.53
CA GLN A 155 -11.97 -11.36 16.39
C GLN A 155 -13.13 -10.40 16.69
N ASP A 156 -13.74 -10.51 17.87
CA ASP A 156 -14.82 -9.61 18.30
C ASP A 156 -14.34 -8.14 18.33
N GLN A 157 -13.13 -7.89 18.87
CA GLN A 157 -12.54 -6.56 18.92
C GLN A 157 -12.15 -6.03 17.54
N ALA A 158 -11.65 -6.87 16.65
CA ALA A 158 -11.36 -6.49 15.27
C ALA A 158 -12.63 -6.04 14.56
N TYR A 159 -13.71 -6.82 14.67
CA TYR A 159 -15.01 -6.49 14.08
C TYR A 159 -15.59 -5.18 14.64
N GLU A 160 -15.63 -5.01 15.98
CA GLU A 160 -16.14 -3.79 16.61
C GLU A 160 -15.33 -2.54 16.19
N ARG A 161 -13.99 -2.62 16.18
CA ARG A 161 -13.14 -1.52 15.70
C ARG A 161 -13.40 -1.18 14.24
N THR A 162 -13.60 -2.20 13.40
CA THR A 162 -13.90 -1.98 11.99
C THR A 162 -15.25 -1.30 11.84
N ARG A 163 -16.27 -1.77 12.53
CA ARG A 163 -17.60 -1.17 12.52
C ARG A 163 -17.60 0.30 12.97
N GLU A 164 -16.79 0.64 13.98
CA GLU A 164 -16.73 2.01 14.51
C GLU A 164 -15.89 2.96 13.64
N ARG A 165 -14.78 2.47 13.06
CA ARG A 165 -13.76 3.32 12.41
C ARG A 165 -13.77 3.25 10.92
N ARG A 166 -14.11 2.12 10.36
CA ARG A 166 -14.09 1.81 8.93
C ARG A 166 -15.28 0.93 8.56
N PRO A 167 -16.54 1.43 8.80
CA PRO A 167 -17.75 0.68 8.44
C PRO A 167 -17.80 0.33 6.95
N ASP A 168 -17.16 1.14 6.10
CA ASP A 168 -17.01 0.92 4.67
C ASP A 168 -16.33 -0.42 4.31
N LEU A 169 -15.61 -1.05 5.21
CA LEU A 169 -14.99 -2.37 5.00
C LEU A 169 -15.94 -3.54 5.28
N LEU A 170 -17.12 -3.28 5.83
CA LEU A 170 -18.13 -4.29 6.16
C LEU A 170 -19.34 -4.27 5.20
N ASP A 171 -19.37 -3.33 4.25
CA ASP A 171 -20.50 -3.09 3.33
C ASP A 171 -20.33 -3.84 1.99
N ASP A 172 -19.84 -5.09 2.00
CA ASP A 172 -19.80 -5.97 0.81
C ASP A 172 -20.98 -6.96 0.76
#